data_12e4b64cdcbc3190ba357de076dd38c4
#
_entry.id   12e4b64cdcbc3190ba357de076dd38c4
#
_cell.length_a   1.000
_cell.length_b   1.000
_cell.length_c   1.000
_cell.angle_alpha   90.00
_cell.angle_beta   90.00
_cell.angle_gamma   90.00
#
_symmetry.space_group_name_H-M   'P 1'
#
loop_
_entity.id
_entity.type
_entity.pdbx_description
1 polymer ?
#
loop_
_entity_poly.entity_id
_entity_poly.type
_entity_poly.pdbx_seq_one_letter_code
_entity_poly.pdbx_strand_id
1 'polypeptide(L)'
;GKPVVFENDANVACWGEYVLGAGMGVKDMVFFTLGTGIGGGIISGGKLLAGSGDNAAELGHIIVYPDGRRCNCGQRGCVEAYASASNTAKRAVEAIEAGAKSSLKEVLKKKGEITSKDVYEHLKSGDKLAKEITDETAKALAILCINMLHTTEPRRIVFAGGMIAAGDILLDRIKDYFNEQIWSLKKEMVEICFATLGEDAGIIGAAALAKQIS
;
A
#
# COMPACT_ATOMS: atom_id res chain seq x y z
N GLY A 1 21.51 -16.64 -27.14
CA GLY A 1 20.29 -16.01 -26.66
C GLY A 1 20.60 -14.66 -26.00
N LYS A 2 19.62 -13.81 -25.85
CA LYS A 2 19.77 -12.57 -25.06
C LYS A 2 19.56 -12.91 -23.58
N PRO A 3 20.26 -12.23 -22.65
CA PRO A 3 19.98 -12.37 -21.24
C PRO A 3 18.55 -11.89 -20.91
N VAL A 4 17.90 -12.55 -19.94
CA VAL A 4 16.54 -12.24 -19.50
C VAL A 4 16.52 -12.14 -17.98
N VAL A 5 15.84 -11.13 -17.44
CA VAL A 5 15.52 -11.02 -16.00
C VAL A 5 14.05 -11.36 -15.82
N PHE A 6 13.76 -12.19 -14.83
CA PHE A 6 12.42 -12.45 -14.33
C PHE A 6 12.31 -11.83 -12.94
N GLU A 7 11.30 -11.02 -12.71
CA GLU A 7 11.12 -10.33 -11.43
C GLU A 7 9.61 -10.16 -11.13
N ASN A 8 9.25 -10.04 -9.86
CA ASN A 8 7.91 -9.76 -9.40
C ASN A 8 7.44 -8.37 -9.86
N ASP A 9 6.15 -8.22 -10.20
CA ASP A 9 5.56 -6.98 -10.73
C ASP A 9 5.68 -5.78 -9.76
N ALA A 10 5.48 -6.00 -8.45
CA ALA A 10 5.64 -4.94 -7.45
C ALA A 10 7.10 -4.53 -7.28
N ASN A 11 8.05 -5.49 -7.34
CA ASN A 11 9.48 -5.20 -7.35
C ASN A 11 9.90 -4.40 -8.58
N VAL A 12 9.37 -4.76 -9.76
CA VAL A 12 9.62 -4.03 -11.01
C VAL A 12 9.11 -2.59 -10.91
N ALA A 13 7.88 -2.40 -10.42
CA ALA A 13 7.32 -1.05 -10.23
C ALA A 13 8.11 -0.25 -9.18
N CYS A 14 8.52 -0.90 -8.08
CA CYS A 14 9.40 -0.31 -7.07
C CYS A 14 10.71 0.19 -7.70
N TRP A 15 11.34 -0.63 -8.54
CA TRP A 15 12.56 -0.25 -9.25
C TRP A 15 12.34 0.91 -10.21
N GLY A 16 11.20 0.95 -10.91
CA GLY A 16 10.80 2.08 -11.77
C GLY A 16 10.73 3.39 -11.02
N GLU A 17 10.00 3.41 -9.90
CA GLU A 17 9.88 4.58 -9.03
C GLU A 17 11.23 4.98 -8.41
N TYR A 18 12.09 4.03 -8.10
CA TYR A 18 13.42 4.28 -7.60
C TYR A 18 14.32 5.00 -8.61
N VAL A 19 14.32 4.56 -9.88
CA VAL A 19 15.25 5.10 -10.90
C VAL A 19 14.75 6.37 -11.56
N LEU A 20 13.43 6.58 -11.68
CA LEU A 20 12.88 7.70 -12.46
C LEU A 20 11.69 8.41 -11.80
N GLY A 21 11.15 7.90 -10.70
CA GLY A 21 9.97 8.41 -10.05
C GLY A 21 10.22 8.97 -8.64
N ALA A 22 9.27 8.71 -7.76
CA ALA A 22 9.26 9.21 -6.39
C ALA A 22 10.46 8.75 -5.54
N GLY A 23 11.18 7.70 -5.95
CA GLY A 23 12.37 7.19 -5.27
C GLY A 23 13.68 7.86 -5.65
N MET A 24 13.68 8.78 -6.60
CA MET A 24 14.92 9.44 -7.04
C MET A 24 15.63 10.15 -5.90
N GLY A 25 16.96 10.01 -5.86
CA GLY A 25 17.82 10.72 -4.91
C GLY A 25 17.94 10.09 -3.52
N VAL A 26 17.26 8.97 -3.24
CA VAL A 26 17.44 8.22 -1.99
C VAL A 26 18.11 6.86 -2.27
N LYS A 27 18.78 6.29 -1.26
CA LYS A 27 19.39 4.95 -1.37
C LYS A 27 18.55 3.85 -0.73
N ASP A 28 17.64 4.26 0.15
CA ASP A 28 16.82 3.35 0.94
C ASP A 28 15.36 3.77 0.83
N MET A 29 14.54 2.91 0.27
CA MET A 29 13.12 3.17 -0.02
C MET A 29 12.31 1.90 0.21
N VAL A 30 11.10 2.09 0.73
CA VAL A 30 10.06 1.05 0.74
C VAL A 30 8.93 1.50 -0.18
N PHE A 31 8.42 0.58 -0.96
CA PHE A 31 7.36 0.80 -1.92
C PHE A 31 6.18 -0.14 -1.64
N PHE A 32 4.97 0.40 -1.73
CA PHE A 32 3.72 -0.36 -1.62
C PHE A 32 2.83 -0.08 -2.82
N THR A 33 2.25 -1.11 -3.39
CA THR A 33 1.17 -0.96 -4.38
C THR A 33 -0.16 -1.34 -3.74
N LEU A 34 -1.11 -0.39 -3.70
CA LEU A 34 -2.44 -0.51 -3.10
C LEU A 34 -3.47 -0.77 -4.21
N GLY A 35 -3.64 -2.04 -4.55
CA GLY A 35 -4.56 -2.53 -5.58
C GLY A 35 -5.54 -3.57 -5.05
N THR A 36 -5.87 -4.58 -5.85
CA THR A 36 -6.67 -5.75 -5.42
C THR A 36 -6.09 -6.40 -4.16
N GLY A 37 -4.78 -6.54 -4.10
CA GLY A 37 -3.99 -6.87 -2.93
C GLY A 37 -3.07 -5.71 -2.53
N ILE A 38 -2.07 -6.01 -1.70
CA ILE A 38 -0.96 -5.12 -1.38
C ILE A 38 0.34 -5.82 -1.76
N GLY A 39 1.00 -5.32 -2.80
CA GLY A 39 2.36 -5.71 -3.14
C GLY A 39 3.38 -4.78 -2.50
N GLY A 40 4.64 -5.19 -2.51
CA GLY A 40 5.74 -4.40 -1.96
C GLY A 40 7.05 -4.56 -2.70
N GLY A 41 7.97 -3.62 -2.44
CA GLY A 41 9.35 -3.67 -2.86
C GLY A 41 10.22 -2.88 -1.89
N ILE A 42 11.45 -3.31 -1.71
CA ILE A 42 12.41 -2.67 -0.82
C ILE A 42 13.69 -2.37 -1.60
N ILE A 43 14.13 -1.13 -1.55
CA ILE A 43 15.46 -0.72 -1.99
C ILE A 43 16.30 -0.50 -0.73
N SER A 44 17.45 -1.15 -0.65
CA SER A 44 18.41 -0.97 0.43
C SER A 44 19.82 -0.81 -0.13
N GLY A 45 20.50 0.28 0.27
CA GLY A 45 21.81 0.64 -0.26
C GLY A 45 21.83 0.82 -1.78
N GLY A 46 20.71 1.22 -2.40
CA GLY A 46 20.57 1.39 -3.84
C GLY A 46 20.33 0.11 -4.63
N LYS A 47 19.97 -0.99 -3.97
CA LYS A 47 19.71 -2.29 -4.58
C LYS A 47 18.33 -2.81 -4.20
N LEU A 48 17.65 -3.45 -5.13
CA LEU A 48 16.42 -4.17 -4.87
C LEU A 48 16.69 -5.37 -3.96
N LEU A 49 15.87 -5.53 -2.92
CA LEU A 49 15.96 -6.65 -1.98
C LEU A 49 15.21 -7.85 -2.54
N ALA A 50 15.92 -8.83 -3.07
CA ALA A 50 15.33 -10.06 -3.60
C ALA A 50 15.06 -11.12 -2.52
N GLY A 51 15.93 -11.20 -1.50
CA GLY A 51 15.91 -12.30 -0.53
C GLY A 51 16.66 -13.53 -1.02
N SER A 52 16.71 -14.57 -0.21
CA SER A 52 17.44 -15.82 -0.54
C SER A 52 16.73 -16.71 -1.56
N GLY A 53 15.44 -16.50 -1.78
CA GLY A 53 14.60 -17.28 -2.70
C GLY A 53 13.78 -16.39 -3.63
N ASP A 54 14.23 -15.17 -3.86
CA ASP A 54 13.58 -14.17 -4.73
C ASP A 54 12.11 -13.85 -4.37
N ASN A 55 11.75 -14.05 -3.08
CA ASN A 55 10.41 -13.81 -2.55
C ASN A 55 10.40 -12.81 -1.38
N ALA A 56 11.38 -11.90 -1.31
CA ALA A 56 11.35 -10.84 -0.31
C ALA A 56 10.27 -9.79 -0.64
N ALA A 57 9.99 -8.95 0.35
CA ALA A 57 9.07 -7.83 0.23
C ALA A 57 7.58 -8.20 0.01
N GLU A 58 7.14 -9.37 0.48
CA GLU A 58 5.73 -9.74 0.61
C GLU A 58 5.02 -8.90 1.69
N LEU A 59 5.11 -7.57 1.54
CA LEU A 59 4.78 -6.59 2.59
C LEU A 59 3.29 -6.55 2.93
N GLY A 60 2.42 -6.93 1.99
CA GLY A 60 0.99 -7.07 2.21
C GLY A 60 0.62 -8.13 3.25
N HIS A 61 1.53 -9.08 3.49
CA HIS A 61 1.32 -10.18 4.43
C HIS A 61 1.97 -9.97 5.79
N ILE A 62 2.55 -8.80 6.04
CA ILE A 62 2.99 -8.40 7.38
C ILE A 62 1.76 -8.32 8.30
N ILE A 63 1.85 -9.01 9.45
CA ILE A 63 0.80 -9.03 10.47
C ILE A 63 0.85 -7.72 11.24
N VAL A 64 -0.20 -6.92 11.12
CA VAL A 64 -0.37 -5.64 11.84
C VAL A 64 -1.35 -5.76 13.01
N TYR A 65 -2.25 -6.75 12.95
CA TYR A 65 -3.20 -7.06 14.02
C TYR A 65 -3.19 -8.56 14.32
N PRO A 66 -2.40 -9.04 15.29
CA PRO A 66 -2.44 -10.45 15.71
C PRO A 66 -3.88 -10.90 15.99
N ASP A 67 -4.24 -12.10 15.56
CA ASP A 67 -5.59 -12.68 15.68
C ASP A 67 -6.71 -11.91 14.93
N GLY A 68 -6.34 -10.94 14.12
CA GLY A 68 -7.26 -10.11 13.33
C GLY A 68 -7.94 -10.84 12.17
N ARG A 69 -8.34 -10.09 11.17
CA ARG A 69 -9.06 -10.58 9.98
C ARG A 69 -8.26 -11.66 9.25
N ARG A 70 -8.97 -12.69 8.75
CA ARG A 70 -8.35 -13.72 7.92
C ARG A 70 -7.94 -13.12 6.57
N CYS A 71 -6.70 -13.36 6.19
CA CYS A 71 -6.15 -13.01 4.88
C CYS A 71 -6.30 -14.17 3.89
N ASN A 72 -6.33 -13.88 2.60
CA ASN A 72 -6.39 -14.90 1.54
C ASN A 72 -5.14 -15.80 1.52
N CYS A 73 -4.00 -15.34 2.04
CA CYS A 73 -2.79 -16.16 2.20
C CYS A 73 -2.90 -17.25 3.28
N GLY A 74 -4.00 -17.27 4.04
CA GLY A 74 -4.24 -18.22 5.14
C GLY A 74 -3.89 -17.70 6.53
N GLN A 75 -3.08 -16.64 6.63
CA GLN A 75 -2.72 -16.01 7.91
C GLN A 75 -3.86 -15.13 8.44
N ARG A 76 -3.72 -14.64 9.68
CA ARG A 76 -4.59 -13.64 10.28
C ARG A 76 -3.82 -12.34 10.52
N GLY A 77 -4.52 -11.21 10.35
CA GLY A 77 -4.00 -9.90 10.71
C GLY A 77 -3.06 -9.26 9.71
N CYS A 78 -2.88 -9.83 8.51
CA CYS A 78 -2.11 -9.20 7.45
C CYS A 78 -2.66 -7.81 7.11
N VAL A 79 -1.78 -6.85 6.83
CA VAL A 79 -2.19 -5.50 6.43
C VAL A 79 -3.12 -5.50 5.21
N GLU A 80 -2.91 -6.39 4.26
CA GLU A 80 -3.76 -6.55 3.08
C GLU A 80 -5.22 -6.78 3.43
N ALA A 81 -5.51 -7.57 4.47
CA ALA A 81 -6.87 -7.86 4.90
C ALA A 81 -7.64 -6.63 5.44
N TYR A 82 -6.94 -5.51 5.64
CA TYR A 82 -7.48 -4.23 6.11
C TYR A 82 -7.37 -3.13 5.07
N ALA A 83 -6.31 -3.12 4.26
CA ALA A 83 -5.89 -1.92 3.55
C ALA A 83 -5.73 -2.09 2.03
N SER A 84 -5.97 -3.28 1.45
CA SER A 84 -6.11 -3.37 0.01
C SER A 84 -7.42 -2.74 -0.48
N ALA A 85 -7.49 -2.35 -1.75
CA ALA A 85 -8.71 -1.80 -2.35
C ALA A 85 -9.89 -2.78 -2.22
N SER A 86 -9.65 -4.07 -2.51
CA SER A 86 -10.67 -5.10 -2.40
C SER A 86 -11.15 -5.29 -0.96
N ASN A 87 -10.24 -5.33 0.02
CA ASN A 87 -10.64 -5.53 1.41
C ASN A 87 -11.25 -4.26 2.03
N THR A 88 -10.88 -3.07 1.60
CA THR A 88 -11.57 -1.82 1.98
C THR A 88 -13.04 -1.85 1.54
N ALA A 89 -13.29 -2.25 0.29
CA ALA A 89 -14.64 -2.42 -0.23
C ALA A 89 -15.41 -3.56 0.48
N LYS A 90 -14.77 -4.71 0.66
CA LYS A 90 -15.35 -5.89 1.34
C LYS A 90 -15.80 -5.56 2.76
N ARG A 91 -14.99 -4.82 3.52
CA ARG A 91 -15.36 -4.41 4.89
C ARG A 91 -16.61 -3.52 4.91
N ALA A 92 -16.80 -2.65 3.89
CA ALA A 92 -18.01 -1.85 3.76
C ALA A 92 -19.25 -2.73 3.52
N VAL A 93 -19.14 -3.72 2.63
CA VAL A 93 -20.23 -4.68 2.36
C VAL A 93 -20.57 -5.47 3.63
N GLU A 94 -19.59 -6.07 4.28
CA GLU A 94 -19.77 -6.85 5.51
C GLU A 94 -20.47 -6.04 6.61
N ALA A 95 -20.07 -4.79 6.81
CA ALA A 95 -20.69 -3.92 7.80
C ALA A 95 -22.16 -3.58 7.46
N ILE A 96 -22.46 -3.34 6.18
CA ILE A 96 -23.82 -3.08 5.71
C ILE A 96 -24.71 -4.32 5.89
N GLU A 97 -24.20 -5.49 5.58
CA GLU A 97 -24.89 -6.78 5.78
C GLU A 97 -25.13 -7.07 7.27
N ALA A 98 -24.21 -6.64 8.14
CA ALA A 98 -24.37 -6.68 9.60
C ALA A 98 -25.32 -5.61 10.14
N GLY A 99 -25.91 -4.77 9.28
CA GLY A 99 -26.93 -3.78 9.67
C GLY A 99 -26.42 -2.36 9.90
N ALA A 100 -25.16 -2.05 9.55
CA ALA A 100 -24.65 -0.69 9.66
C ALA A 100 -25.44 0.29 8.77
N LYS A 101 -25.70 1.48 9.29
CA LYS A 101 -26.34 2.56 8.53
C LYS A 101 -25.27 3.28 7.71
N SER A 102 -25.45 3.33 6.40
CA SER A 102 -24.54 4.00 5.47
C SER A 102 -25.24 4.34 4.17
N SER A 103 -24.87 5.43 3.56
CA SER A 103 -25.28 5.81 2.21
C SER A 103 -24.69 4.86 1.13
N LEU A 104 -23.61 4.13 1.43
CA LEU A 104 -23.06 3.06 0.59
C LEU A 104 -24.06 1.91 0.31
N LYS A 105 -25.09 1.76 1.15
CA LYS A 105 -26.16 0.78 0.93
C LYS A 105 -26.89 0.99 -0.41
N GLU A 106 -27.08 2.24 -0.81
CA GLU A 106 -27.72 2.56 -2.09
C GLU A 106 -26.78 2.26 -3.28
N VAL A 107 -25.46 2.42 -3.09
CA VAL A 107 -24.47 2.01 -4.10
C VAL A 107 -24.55 0.50 -4.30
N LEU A 108 -24.51 -0.26 -3.20
CA LEU A 108 -24.59 -1.73 -3.24
C LEU A 108 -25.87 -2.21 -3.94
N LYS A 109 -27.02 -1.60 -3.64
CA LYS A 109 -28.29 -1.94 -4.31
C LYS A 109 -28.30 -1.65 -5.81
N LYS A 110 -27.69 -0.53 -6.24
CA LYS A 110 -27.71 -0.10 -7.64
C LYS A 110 -26.68 -0.81 -8.50
N LYS A 111 -25.47 -1.01 -7.98
CA LYS A 111 -24.32 -1.57 -8.73
C LYS A 111 -24.11 -3.06 -8.48
N GLY A 112 -24.66 -3.63 -7.40
CA GLY A 112 -24.37 -4.98 -6.94
C GLY A 112 -23.03 -5.13 -6.21
N GLU A 113 -22.21 -4.08 -6.19
CA GLU A 113 -20.88 -4.06 -5.57
C GLU A 113 -20.54 -2.67 -5.01
N ILE A 114 -19.57 -2.63 -4.12
CA ILE A 114 -18.92 -1.41 -3.62
C ILE A 114 -17.44 -1.50 -3.97
N THR A 115 -16.86 -0.40 -4.43
CA THR A 115 -15.41 -0.26 -4.65
C THR A 115 -14.77 0.58 -3.55
N SER A 116 -13.44 0.51 -3.41
CA SER A 116 -12.72 1.43 -2.51
C SER A 116 -12.96 2.90 -2.89
N LYS A 117 -13.08 3.20 -4.18
CA LYS A 117 -13.42 4.54 -4.68
C LYS A 117 -14.76 5.02 -4.12
N ASP A 118 -15.80 4.18 -4.17
CA ASP A 118 -17.11 4.52 -3.59
C ASP A 118 -16.99 4.83 -2.10
N VAL A 119 -16.17 4.08 -1.35
CA VAL A 119 -15.94 4.32 0.09
C VAL A 119 -15.33 5.70 0.32
N TYR A 120 -14.29 6.09 -0.44
CA TYR A 120 -13.67 7.42 -0.31
C TYR A 120 -14.58 8.55 -0.79
N GLU A 121 -15.42 8.34 -1.80
CA GLU A 121 -16.42 9.32 -2.24
C GLU A 121 -17.47 9.57 -1.15
N HIS A 122 -17.96 8.51 -0.51
CA HIS A 122 -18.93 8.62 0.58
C HIS A 122 -18.32 9.18 1.87
N LEU A 123 -17.02 8.94 2.11
CA LEU A 123 -16.28 9.64 3.17
C LEU A 123 -16.34 11.16 2.99
N LYS A 124 -16.08 11.66 1.77
CA LYS A 124 -16.16 13.11 1.45
C LYS A 124 -17.54 13.69 1.70
N SER A 125 -18.58 12.85 1.61
CA SER A 125 -19.97 13.22 1.87
C SER A 125 -20.38 13.06 3.36
N GLY A 126 -19.43 12.71 4.23
CA GLY A 126 -19.67 12.63 5.68
C GLY A 126 -20.27 11.30 6.16
N ASP A 127 -20.24 10.25 5.36
CA ASP A 127 -20.72 8.92 5.77
C ASP A 127 -19.86 8.34 6.90
N LYS A 128 -20.51 7.96 8.02
CA LYS A 128 -19.80 7.49 9.22
C LYS A 128 -19.11 6.14 9.00
N LEU A 129 -19.78 5.21 8.33
CA LEU A 129 -19.19 3.90 8.04
C LEU A 129 -17.97 4.04 7.11
N ALA A 130 -18.07 4.87 6.08
CA ALA A 130 -16.95 5.17 5.19
C ALA A 130 -15.77 5.76 5.97
N LYS A 131 -16.05 6.63 6.97
CA LYS A 131 -15.01 7.16 7.84
C LYS A 131 -14.35 6.08 8.68
N GLU A 132 -15.10 5.22 9.35
CA GLU A 132 -14.57 4.14 10.18
C GLU A 132 -13.68 3.19 9.36
N ILE A 133 -14.12 2.81 8.16
CA ILE A 133 -13.38 1.92 7.27
C ILE A 133 -12.08 2.57 6.78
N THR A 134 -12.13 3.84 6.39
CA THR A 134 -10.94 4.54 5.87
C THR A 134 -9.95 4.88 6.98
N ASP A 135 -10.41 5.17 8.19
CA ASP A 135 -9.56 5.35 9.36
C ASP A 135 -8.82 4.05 9.72
N GLU A 136 -9.52 2.91 9.72
CA GLU A 136 -8.88 1.61 9.97
C GLU A 136 -7.90 1.22 8.86
N THR A 137 -8.22 1.53 7.60
CA THR A 137 -7.29 1.36 6.46
C THR A 137 -6.02 2.16 6.69
N ALA A 138 -6.14 3.45 7.01
CA ALA A 138 -4.99 4.32 7.22
C ALA A 138 -4.15 3.90 8.45
N LYS A 139 -4.81 3.47 9.55
CA LYS A 139 -4.11 2.92 10.73
C LYS A 139 -3.28 1.70 10.40
N ALA A 140 -3.84 0.74 9.65
CA ALA A 140 -3.12 -0.45 9.25
C ALA A 140 -1.88 -0.12 8.39
N LEU A 141 -2.02 0.83 7.45
CA LEU A 141 -0.90 1.31 6.63
C LEU A 141 0.14 2.09 7.46
N ALA A 142 -0.29 2.89 8.43
CA ALA A 142 0.62 3.61 9.32
C ALA A 142 1.45 2.63 10.18
N ILE A 143 0.82 1.59 10.75
CA ILE A 143 1.53 0.53 11.49
C ILE A 143 2.56 -0.16 10.59
N LEU A 144 2.19 -0.45 9.34
CA LEU A 144 3.11 -1.03 8.36
C LEU A 144 4.30 -0.09 8.09
N CYS A 145 4.07 1.22 7.91
CA CYS A 145 5.14 2.22 7.75
C CYS A 145 6.08 2.24 8.95
N ILE A 146 5.54 2.18 10.18
CA ILE A 146 6.33 2.15 11.42
C ILE A 146 7.20 0.89 11.46
N ASN A 147 6.63 -0.28 11.13
CA ASN A 147 7.36 -1.53 11.08
C ASN A 147 8.52 -1.48 10.07
N MET A 148 8.27 -0.89 8.89
CA MET A 148 9.31 -0.73 7.88
C MET A 148 10.38 0.25 8.31
N LEU A 149 10.01 1.36 8.96
CA LEU A 149 10.99 2.31 9.49
C LEU A 149 11.90 1.68 10.55
N HIS A 150 11.35 0.82 11.42
CA HIS A 150 12.15 0.12 12.42
C HIS A 150 13.00 -1.02 11.85
N THR A 151 12.62 -1.59 10.70
CA THR A 151 13.29 -2.76 10.10
C THR A 151 14.37 -2.36 9.10
N THR A 152 14.07 -1.41 8.21
CA THR A 152 14.93 -1.06 7.06
C THR A 152 15.40 0.39 7.08
N GLU A 153 14.86 1.24 7.96
CA GLU A 153 15.17 2.66 8.11
C GLU A 153 15.21 3.42 6.76
N PRO A 154 14.13 3.34 5.95
CA PRO A 154 14.11 3.97 4.65
C PRO A 154 14.03 5.50 4.77
N ARG A 155 14.63 6.22 3.81
CA ARG A 155 14.46 7.67 3.67
C ARG A 155 13.11 8.03 3.07
N ARG A 156 12.50 7.09 2.33
CA ARG A 156 11.22 7.31 1.65
C ARG A 156 10.35 6.06 1.68
N ILE A 157 9.07 6.26 1.95
CA ILE A 157 8.01 5.26 1.81
C ILE A 157 7.06 5.76 0.73
N VAL A 158 6.89 4.96 -0.33
CA VAL A 158 6.14 5.33 -1.52
C VAL A 158 4.91 4.44 -1.65
N PHE A 159 3.73 5.04 -1.77
CA PHE A 159 2.47 4.35 -2.06
C PHE A 159 2.08 4.54 -3.51
N ALA A 160 1.74 3.44 -4.20
CA ALA A 160 1.27 3.38 -5.58
C ALA A 160 -0.05 2.61 -5.68
N GLY A 161 -0.52 2.37 -6.91
CA GLY A 161 -1.72 1.60 -7.19
C GLY A 161 -2.99 2.44 -7.18
N GLY A 162 -4.13 1.82 -7.54
CA GLY A 162 -5.37 2.54 -7.79
C GLY A 162 -5.94 3.31 -6.59
N MET A 163 -5.62 2.91 -5.35
CA MET A 163 -6.12 3.61 -4.16
C MET A 163 -5.50 4.99 -3.93
N ILE A 164 -4.33 5.29 -4.51
CA ILE A 164 -3.74 6.64 -4.38
C ILE A 164 -4.60 7.72 -5.04
N ALA A 165 -5.55 7.35 -5.92
CA ALA A 165 -6.56 8.26 -6.46
C ALA A 165 -7.46 8.90 -5.38
N ALA A 166 -7.47 8.37 -4.16
CA ALA A 166 -8.10 9.03 -3.02
C ALA A 166 -7.41 10.36 -2.64
N GLY A 167 -6.15 10.55 -3.05
CA GLY A 167 -5.38 11.78 -2.84
C GLY A 167 -5.03 12.01 -1.37
N ASP A 168 -4.90 13.28 -1.00
CA ASP A 168 -4.48 13.71 0.34
C ASP A 168 -5.35 13.14 1.46
N ILE A 169 -6.63 12.86 1.18
CA ILE A 169 -7.54 12.28 2.17
C ILE A 169 -7.07 10.88 2.68
N LEU A 170 -6.33 10.14 1.86
CA LEU A 170 -5.67 8.89 2.28
C LEU A 170 -4.30 9.19 2.88
N LEU A 171 -3.48 9.98 2.19
CA LEU A 171 -2.08 10.21 2.57
C LEU A 171 -1.97 10.91 3.93
N ASP A 172 -2.78 11.95 4.16
CA ASP A 172 -2.76 12.71 5.42
C ASP A 172 -3.19 11.83 6.58
N ARG A 173 -4.24 10.99 6.42
CA ARG A 173 -4.64 10.04 7.47
C ARG A 173 -3.54 9.04 7.82
N ILE A 174 -2.81 8.53 6.82
CA ILE A 174 -1.67 7.65 7.07
C ILE A 174 -0.60 8.39 7.87
N LYS A 175 -0.27 9.62 7.46
CA LYS A 175 0.72 10.47 8.16
C LYS A 175 0.29 10.83 9.56
N ASP A 176 -0.98 11.15 9.79
CA ASP A 176 -1.52 11.47 11.10
C ASP A 176 -1.35 10.28 12.06
N TYR A 177 -1.84 9.09 11.69
CA TYR A 177 -1.69 7.89 12.51
C TYR A 177 -0.22 7.46 12.67
N PHE A 178 0.60 7.63 11.65
CA PHE A 178 2.04 7.41 11.75
C PHE A 178 2.66 8.34 12.79
N ASN A 179 2.36 9.64 12.73
CA ASN A 179 2.90 10.66 13.62
C ASN A 179 2.43 10.54 15.07
N GLU A 180 1.23 9.98 15.30
CA GLU A 180 0.71 9.71 16.63
C GLU A 180 1.44 8.56 17.33
N GLN A 181 1.95 7.59 16.60
CA GLN A 181 2.48 6.35 17.16
C GLN A 181 4.00 6.18 17.02
N ILE A 182 4.62 6.89 16.07
CA ILE A 182 6.05 6.72 15.84
C ILE A 182 6.88 7.24 17.01
N TRP A 183 7.95 6.56 17.32
CA TRP A 183 8.94 7.01 18.28
C TRP A 183 9.53 8.38 17.85
N SER A 184 9.45 9.37 18.72
CA SER A 184 9.76 10.79 18.44
C SER A 184 11.12 11.01 17.78
N LEU A 185 12.15 10.22 18.14
CA LEU A 185 13.49 10.32 17.55
C LEU A 185 13.56 9.91 16.07
N LYS A 186 12.51 9.23 15.53
CA LYS A 186 12.49 8.76 14.16
C LYS A 186 11.47 9.49 13.27
N LYS A 187 10.70 10.39 13.83
CA LYS A 187 9.57 11.05 13.13
C LYS A 187 9.99 11.79 11.86
N GLU A 188 11.13 12.45 11.86
CA GLU A 188 11.63 13.26 10.74
C GLU A 188 12.58 12.50 9.81
N MET A 189 12.78 11.20 10.04
CA MET A 189 13.74 10.40 9.29
C MET A 189 13.22 9.89 7.96
N VAL A 190 11.88 9.83 7.79
CA VAL A 190 11.24 9.24 6.62
C VAL A 190 10.22 10.19 6.01
N GLU A 191 10.24 10.26 4.69
CA GLU A 191 9.21 10.91 3.88
C GLU A 191 8.19 9.87 3.42
N ILE A 192 6.89 10.12 3.63
CA ILE A 192 5.80 9.29 3.13
C ILE A 192 5.11 10.05 2.01
N CYS A 193 5.06 9.46 0.79
CA CYS A 193 4.52 10.12 -0.39
C CYS A 193 3.84 9.13 -1.35
N PHE A 194 3.21 9.65 -2.38
CA PHE A 194 2.70 8.86 -3.48
C PHE A 194 3.73 8.69 -4.60
N ALA A 195 3.59 7.60 -5.33
CA ALA A 195 4.29 7.31 -6.58
C ALA A 195 3.97 8.36 -7.65
N THR A 196 4.89 8.56 -8.57
CA THR A 196 4.79 9.60 -9.60
C THR A 196 4.70 9.06 -11.03
N LEU A 197 5.07 7.81 -11.27
CA LEU A 197 5.08 7.21 -12.60
C LEU A 197 3.74 6.57 -13.02
N GLY A 198 2.82 6.36 -12.06
CA GLY A 198 1.53 5.76 -12.35
C GLY A 198 1.65 4.37 -13.00
N GLU A 199 0.96 4.17 -14.13
CA GLU A 199 0.95 2.90 -14.87
C GLU A 199 2.28 2.60 -15.57
N ASP A 200 3.12 3.60 -15.80
CA ASP A 200 4.41 3.44 -16.48
C ASP A 200 5.50 2.85 -15.58
N ALA A 201 5.31 2.81 -14.25
CA ALA A 201 6.29 2.33 -13.29
C ALA A 201 6.81 0.92 -13.62
N GLY A 202 5.91 0.01 -14.03
CA GLY A 202 6.26 -1.36 -14.41
C GLY A 202 7.14 -1.42 -15.66
N ILE A 203 6.78 -0.69 -16.72
CA ILE A 203 7.53 -0.67 -17.99
C ILE A 203 8.90 -0.04 -17.78
N ILE A 204 8.97 1.07 -17.08
CA ILE A 204 10.22 1.78 -16.77
C ILE A 204 11.13 0.90 -15.90
N GLY A 205 10.57 0.25 -14.89
CA GLY A 205 11.32 -0.66 -14.02
C GLY A 205 11.88 -1.86 -14.76
N ALA A 206 11.09 -2.50 -15.63
CA ALA A 206 11.53 -3.63 -16.46
C ALA A 206 12.67 -3.23 -17.40
N ALA A 207 12.55 -2.08 -18.06
CA ALA A 207 13.60 -1.57 -18.95
C ALA A 207 14.89 -1.24 -18.17
N ALA A 208 14.77 -0.67 -16.98
CA ALA A 208 15.91 -0.32 -16.13
C ALA A 208 16.61 -1.58 -15.57
N LEU A 209 15.86 -2.62 -15.17
CA LEU A 209 16.43 -3.90 -14.73
C LEU A 209 17.14 -4.62 -15.89
N ALA A 210 16.54 -4.67 -17.09
CA ALA A 210 17.14 -5.28 -18.27
C ALA A 210 18.49 -4.62 -18.64
N LYS A 211 18.61 -3.30 -18.44
CA LYS A 211 19.87 -2.57 -18.69
C LYS A 211 21.01 -2.96 -17.74
N GLN A 212 20.72 -3.52 -16.57
CA GLN A 212 21.75 -3.95 -15.63
C GLN A 212 22.46 -5.24 -16.04
N ILE A 213 21.85 -6.03 -16.92
CA ILE A 213 22.37 -7.34 -17.38
C ILE A 213 22.82 -7.31 -18.84
N SER A 214 22.74 -6.17 -19.53
CA SER A 214 23.13 -5.98 -20.94
C SER A 214 24.63 -5.49 -21.08
#